data_c8d5a442a4e5f463cfb3bff44e26cf19
#
_entry.id   c8d5a442a4e5f463cfb3bff44e26cf19
#
_cell.length_a   1.000
_cell.length_b   1.000
_cell.length_c   1.000
_cell.angle_alpha   90.00
_cell.angle_beta   90.00
_cell.angle_gamma   90.00
#
_symmetry.space_group_name_H-M   'P 1'
#
loop_
_entity.id
_entity.type
_entity.pdbx_description
1 polymer ?
#
loop_
_entity_poly.entity_id
_entity_poly.type
_entity_poly.pdbx_seq_one_letter_code
_entity_poly.pdbx_strand_id
1 'polypeptide(L)'
;MSESPREKARRRAKQLKRLVEDLDAVRAMRLFNVTDTLRLIRVLGLEDEVWQKVSEALTNISTILIKHPRFPRIKKVDSFSTYLFVFSFIASLISLVLLLLNIELFLAYIVLLISLVILNISYLTKLYVSVSVHRVYLENSKEIENYSELFKKAVENGLAKLRGELRKAGIDPTGIELKLYHNDYSPLVEVKSKGRIHVLKFR
;
A
#
# COMPACT_ATOMS: atom_id res chain seq x y z
N MET A 1 -11.40 -3.80 27.91
CA MET A 1 -10.05 -4.34 28.21
C MET A 1 -9.01 -3.35 27.68
N SER A 2 -8.15 -2.80 28.54
CA SER A 2 -7.08 -1.90 28.11
C SER A 2 -5.96 -2.72 27.47
N GLU A 3 -5.55 -2.31 26.28
CA GLU A 3 -4.44 -2.92 25.54
C GLU A 3 -3.14 -2.85 26.36
N SER A 4 -2.39 -3.93 26.43
CA SER A 4 -1.12 -3.93 27.19
C SER A 4 -0.09 -3.00 26.51
N PRO A 5 0.84 -2.39 27.27
CA PRO A 5 1.88 -1.53 26.71
C PRO A 5 2.71 -2.20 25.60
N ARG A 6 2.96 -3.50 25.72
CA ARG A 6 3.68 -4.30 24.71
C ARG A 6 2.87 -4.49 23.44
N GLU A 7 1.58 -4.77 23.54
CA GLU A 7 0.69 -4.90 22.37
C GLU A 7 0.56 -3.58 21.62
N LYS A 8 0.42 -2.47 22.35
CA LYS A 8 0.42 -1.12 21.77
C LYS A 8 1.71 -0.85 20.99
N ALA A 9 2.87 -1.16 21.60
CA ALA A 9 4.16 -1.00 20.92
C ALA A 9 4.29 -1.89 19.69
N ARG A 10 3.82 -3.14 19.75
CA ARG A 10 3.80 -4.07 18.60
C ARG A 10 2.93 -3.56 17.45
N ARG A 11 1.75 -3.02 17.76
CA ARG A 11 0.86 -2.42 16.77
C ARG A 11 1.50 -1.18 16.11
N ARG A 12 2.09 -0.28 16.92
CA ARG A 12 2.82 0.90 16.41
C ARG A 12 4.00 0.50 15.54
N ALA A 13 4.77 -0.52 15.93
CA ALA A 13 5.88 -1.04 15.14
C ALA A 13 5.39 -1.55 13.76
N LYS A 14 4.27 -2.28 13.71
CA LYS A 14 3.67 -2.75 12.45
C LYS A 14 3.24 -1.58 11.56
N GLN A 15 2.66 -0.53 12.14
CA GLN A 15 2.25 0.67 11.41
C GLN A 15 3.44 1.48 10.90
N LEU A 16 4.51 1.63 11.72
CA LEU A 16 5.75 2.29 11.31
C LEU A 16 6.47 1.52 10.21
N LYS A 17 6.52 0.18 10.29
CA LYS A 17 7.07 -0.65 9.22
C LYS A 17 6.36 -0.36 7.90
N ARG A 18 5.01 -0.40 7.89
CA ARG A 18 4.21 -0.09 6.70
C ARG A 18 4.49 1.32 6.19
N LEU A 19 4.52 2.32 7.09
CA LEU A 19 4.80 3.71 6.71
C LEU A 19 6.17 3.85 6.02
N VAL A 20 7.21 3.20 6.55
CA VAL A 20 8.56 3.19 5.96
C VAL A 20 8.53 2.56 4.57
N GLU A 21 7.89 1.40 4.41
CA GLU A 21 7.76 0.71 3.13
C GLU A 21 6.94 1.55 2.12
N ASP A 22 5.87 2.23 2.56
CA ASP A 22 5.06 3.10 1.72
C ASP A 22 5.83 4.36 1.26
N LEU A 23 6.60 5.00 2.15
CA LEU A 23 7.41 6.19 1.80
C LEU A 23 8.54 5.85 0.82
N ASP A 24 9.19 4.70 0.99
CA ASP A 24 10.18 4.22 0.04
C ASP A 24 9.53 3.88 -1.32
N ALA A 25 8.33 3.31 -1.32
CA ALA A 25 7.57 3.09 -2.55
C ALA A 25 7.17 4.40 -3.25
N VAL A 26 6.84 5.47 -2.50
CA VAL A 26 6.63 6.81 -3.08
C VAL A 26 7.92 7.32 -3.74
N ARG A 27 9.06 7.22 -3.05
CA ARG A 27 10.37 7.60 -3.57
C ARG A 27 10.71 6.83 -4.85
N ALA A 28 10.32 5.55 -4.94
CA ALA A 28 10.45 4.71 -6.13
C ALA A 28 9.31 4.92 -7.18
N MET A 29 8.42 5.89 -6.97
CA MET A 29 7.24 6.14 -7.84
C MET A 29 6.31 4.93 -7.97
N ARG A 30 6.19 4.12 -6.91
CA ARG A 30 5.44 2.86 -6.90
C ARG A 30 4.21 2.84 -5.99
N LEU A 31 4.01 3.86 -5.17
CA LEU A 31 2.84 3.94 -4.29
C LEU A 31 1.63 4.49 -5.06
N PHE A 32 0.48 3.83 -4.89
CA PHE A 32 -0.78 4.22 -5.53
C PHE A 32 -1.78 4.87 -4.56
N ASN A 33 -1.66 4.61 -3.26
CA ASN A 33 -2.60 5.12 -2.26
C ASN A 33 -1.91 6.05 -1.25
N VAL A 34 -1.70 7.29 -1.67
CA VAL A 34 -1.11 8.35 -0.83
C VAL A 34 -1.98 8.65 0.39
N THR A 35 -3.29 8.50 0.29
CA THR A 35 -4.24 8.79 1.39
C THR A 35 -4.01 7.89 2.60
N ASP A 36 -3.72 6.61 2.39
CA ASP A 36 -3.42 5.67 3.48
C ASP A 36 -2.12 6.04 4.19
N THR A 37 -1.09 6.47 3.45
CA THR A 37 0.17 6.93 4.02
C THR A 37 -0.02 8.19 4.87
N LEU A 38 -0.79 9.17 4.40
CA LEU A 38 -1.16 10.35 5.19
C LEU A 38 -1.95 10.00 6.45
N ARG A 39 -2.87 9.03 6.37
CA ARG A 39 -3.59 8.51 7.53
C ARG A 39 -2.66 7.86 8.54
N LEU A 40 -1.68 7.08 8.09
CA LEU A 40 -0.69 6.45 8.97
C LEU A 40 0.14 7.50 9.72
N ILE A 41 0.59 8.58 9.08
CA ILE A 41 1.33 9.68 9.70
C ILE A 41 0.50 10.26 10.86
N ARG A 42 -0.80 10.56 10.62
CA ARG A 42 -1.71 11.09 11.65
C ARG A 42 -1.96 10.11 12.80
N VAL A 43 -2.25 8.84 12.49
CA VAL A 43 -2.52 7.81 13.52
C VAL A 43 -1.30 7.56 14.40
N LEU A 44 -0.10 7.70 13.85
CA LEU A 44 1.15 7.57 14.58
C LEU A 44 1.50 8.84 15.39
N GLY A 45 0.80 9.95 15.20
CA GLY A 45 1.08 11.23 15.86
C GLY A 45 2.46 11.77 15.49
N LEU A 46 2.82 11.69 14.20
CA LEU A 46 4.11 12.18 13.70
C LEU A 46 3.91 13.64 13.26
N GLU A 47 4.25 14.60 14.15
CA GLU A 47 3.98 16.04 13.97
C GLU A 47 5.25 16.88 13.84
N ASP A 48 6.44 16.25 13.88
CA ASP A 48 7.72 16.92 13.71
C ASP A 48 7.76 17.66 12.35
N GLU A 49 8.57 18.70 12.23
CA GLU A 49 8.72 19.51 10.99
C GLU A 49 8.97 18.66 9.74
N VAL A 50 9.75 17.58 9.86
CA VAL A 50 10.01 16.64 8.77
C VAL A 50 8.71 15.98 8.29
N TRP A 51 7.85 15.54 9.22
CA TRP A 51 6.59 14.87 8.88
C TRP A 51 5.52 15.80 8.33
N GLN A 52 5.53 17.09 8.75
CA GLN A 52 4.69 18.11 8.13
C GLN A 52 5.07 18.32 6.67
N LYS A 53 6.37 18.51 6.37
CA LYS A 53 6.88 18.64 4.99
C LYS A 53 6.58 17.39 4.15
N VAL A 54 6.69 16.19 4.74
CA VAL A 54 6.33 14.92 4.07
C VAL A 54 4.83 14.90 3.75
N SER A 55 3.98 15.32 4.67
CA SER A 55 2.53 15.37 4.44
C SER A 55 2.15 16.35 3.33
N GLU A 56 2.81 17.51 3.27
CA GLU A 56 2.65 18.48 2.18
C GLU A 56 3.12 17.89 0.84
N ALA A 57 4.30 17.27 0.81
CA ALA A 57 4.83 16.63 -0.39
C ALA A 57 3.90 15.51 -0.90
N LEU A 58 3.40 14.65 -0.01
CA LEU A 58 2.42 13.61 -0.36
C LEU A 58 1.12 14.22 -0.91
N THR A 59 0.64 15.31 -0.32
CA THR A 59 -0.55 16.02 -0.82
C THR A 59 -0.30 16.58 -2.20
N ASN A 60 0.87 17.18 -2.46
CA ASN A 60 1.24 17.69 -3.77
C ASN A 60 1.33 16.56 -4.80
N ILE A 61 1.95 15.43 -4.48
CA ILE A 61 2.02 14.25 -5.35
C ILE A 61 0.60 13.73 -5.67
N SER A 62 -0.30 13.67 -4.68
CA SER A 62 -1.69 13.25 -4.93
C SER A 62 -2.40 14.22 -5.87
N THR A 63 -2.09 15.50 -5.78
CA THR A 63 -2.67 16.55 -6.61
C THR A 63 -2.22 16.44 -8.08
N ILE A 64 -0.98 16.00 -8.34
CA ILE A 64 -0.48 15.70 -9.69
C ILE A 64 -1.40 14.69 -10.38
N LEU A 65 -1.73 13.60 -9.69
CA LEU A 65 -2.64 12.58 -10.22
C LEU A 65 -4.04 13.16 -10.50
N ILE A 66 -4.60 13.89 -9.53
CA ILE A 66 -5.97 14.45 -9.64
C ILE A 66 -6.10 15.46 -10.78
N LYS A 67 -5.09 16.29 -10.98
CA LYS A 67 -5.05 17.31 -12.06
C LYS A 67 -4.75 16.73 -13.44
N HIS A 68 -4.28 15.49 -13.51
CA HIS A 68 -3.89 14.88 -14.77
C HIS A 68 -5.12 14.63 -15.68
N PRO A 69 -5.07 14.98 -17.00
CA PRO A 69 -6.22 14.85 -17.92
C PRO A 69 -6.82 13.44 -17.99
N ARG A 70 -6.01 12.41 -17.76
CA ARG A 70 -6.45 10.99 -17.76
C ARG A 70 -7.14 10.57 -16.46
N PHE A 71 -7.03 11.35 -15.38
CA PHE A 71 -7.54 10.97 -14.05
C PHE A 71 -9.04 10.65 -14.03
N PRO A 72 -9.95 11.44 -14.63
CA PRO A 72 -11.38 11.13 -14.62
C PRO A 72 -11.68 9.77 -15.24
N ARG A 73 -10.98 9.42 -16.33
CA ARG A 73 -11.10 8.10 -16.98
C ARG A 73 -10.58 6.98 -16.09
N ILE A 74 -9.41 7.16 -15.48
CA ILE A 74 -8.82 6.18 -14.54
C ILE A 74 -9.77 5.93 -13.38
N LYS A 75 -10.29 7.01 -12.75
CA LYS A 75 -11.24 6.92 -11.65
C LYS A 75 -12.53 6.21 -12.03
N LYS A 76 -13.09 6.51 -13.22
CA LYS A 76 -14.31 5.85 -13.73
C LYS A 76 -14.09 4.35 -13.92
N VAL A 77 -12.96 3.97 -14.51
CA VAL A 77 -12.60 2.56 -14.72
C VAL A 77 -12.37 1.85 -13.40
N ASP A 78 -11.70 2.49 -12.43
CA ASP A 78 -11.48 1.94 -11.09
C ASP A 78 -12.79 1.71 -10.33
N SER A 79 -13.69 2.70 -10.34
CA SER A 79 -15.00 2.58 -9.72
C SER A 79 -15.82 1.45 -10.37
N PHE A 80 -15.88 1.41 -11.69
CA PHE A 80 -16.59 0.35 -12.43
C PHE A 80 -16.04 -1.03 -12.09
N SER A 81 -14.73 -1.20 -12.09
CA SER A 81 -14.08 -2.46 -11.71
C SER A 81 -14.42 -2.87 -10.27
N THR A 82 -14.50 -1.90 -9.34
CA THR A 82 -14.88 -2.19 -7.95
C THR A 82 -16.31 -2.69 -7.85
N TYR A 83 -17.25 -2.07 -8.57
CA TYR A 83 -18.64 -2.55 -8.61
C TYR A 83 -18.76 -3.95 -9.21
N LEU A 84 -18.06 -4.22 -10.33
CA LEU A 84 -18.02 -5.55 -10.92
C LEU A 84 -17.45 -6.59 -9.96
N PHE A 85 -16.38 -6.25 -9.24
CA PHE A 85 -15.79 -7.15 -8.26
C PHE A 85 -16.77 -7.50 -7.14
N VAL A 86 -17.40 -6.50 -6.52
CA VAL A 86 -18.35 -6.71 -5.41
C VAL A 86 -19.55 -7.51 -5.88
N PHE A 87 -20.13 -7.13 -7.03
CA PHE A 87 -21.28 -7.84 -7.57
C PHE A 87 -20.98 -9.32 -7.87
N SER A 88 -19.88 -9.58 -8.58
CA SER A 88 -19.51 -10.96 -8.95
C SER A 88 -19.07 -11.79 -7.74
N PHE A 89 -18.47 -11.18 -6.72
CA PHE A 89 -18.14 -11.85 -5.47
C PHE A 89 -19.40 -12.30 -4.72
N ILE A 90 -20.40 -11.41 -4.60
CA ILE A 90 -21.70 -11.74 -3.97
C ILE A 90 -22.42 -12.83 -4.78
N ALA A 91 -22.45 -12.71 -6.12
CA ALA A 91 -23.06 -13.72 -6.99
C ALA A 91 -22.39 -15.09 -6.84
N SER A 92 -21.06 -15.14 -6.73
CA SER A 92 -20.31 -16.38 -6.47
C SER A 92 -20.70 -17.02 -5.14
N LEU A 93 -20.82 -16.21 -4.06
CA LEU A 93 -21.23 -16.72 -2.75
C LEU A 93 -22.65 -17.28 -2.77
N ILE A 94 -23.60 -16.57 -3.39
CA ILE A 94 -24.98 -17.04 -3.52
C ILE A 94 -25.01 -18.35 -4.30
N SER A 95 -24.30 -18.44 -5.43
CA SER A 95 -24.24 -19.66 -6.23
C SER A 95 -23.67 -20.85 -5.44
N LEU A 96 -22.63 -20.63 -4.63
CA LEU A 96 -22.06 -21.66 -3.76
C LEU A 96 -23.09 -22.16 -2.73
N VAL A 97 -23.86 -21.26 -2.12
CA VAL A 97 -24.91 -21.64 -1.18
C VAL A 97 -26.00 -22.46 -1.87
N LEU A 98 -26.46 -22.08 -3.07
CA LEU A 98 -27.47 -22.83 -3.84
C LEU A 98 -26.94 -24.23 -4.19
N LEU A 99 -25.66 -24.36 -4.57
CA LEU A 99 -25.04 -25.66 -4.83
C LEU A 99 -25.00 -26.54 -3.58
N LEU A 100 -24.65 -25.99 -2.42
CA LEU A 100 -24.62 -26.71 -1.14
C LEU A 100 -26.00 -27.18 -0.71
N LEU A 101 -27.04 -26.43 -1.03
CA LEU A 101 -28.45 -26.78 -0.74
C LEU A 101 -29.08 -27.67 -1.81
N ASN A 102 -28.33 -28.03 -2.87
CA ASN A 102 -28.86 -28.78 -4.03
C ASN A 102 -30.07 -28.13 -4.73
N ILE A 103 -30.09 -26.77 -4.72
CA ILE A 103 -31.17 -26.00 -5.35
C ILE A 103 -30.69 -25.53 -6.72
N GLU A 104 -31.47 -25.79 -7.77
CA GLU A 104 -31.23 -25.29 -9.14
C GLU A 104 -29.77 -25.45 -9.60
N LEU A 105 -29.23 -26.66 -9.46
CA LEU A 105 -27.83 -26.97 -9.66
C LEU A 105 -27.28 -26.45 -10.99
N PHE A 106 -27.98 -26.64 -12.09
CA PHE A 106 -27.52 -26.20 -13.41
C PHE A 106 -27.37 -24.67 -13.49
N LEU A 107 -28.39 -23.93 -13.02
CA LEU A 107 -28.37 -22.48 -12.99
C LEU A 107 -27.27 -21.97 -12.04
N ALA A 108 -27.12 -22.57 -10.86
CA ALA A 108 -26.10 -22.23 -9.88
C ALA A 108 -24.69 -22.41 -10.44
N TYR A 109 -24.40 -23.48 -11.17
CA TYR A 109 -23.12 -23.69 -11.86
C TYR A 109 -22.86 -22.63 -12.92
N ILE A 110 -23.84 -22.30 -13.76
CA ILE A 110 -23.67 -21.26 -14.79
C ILE A 110 -23.37 -19.91 -14.15
N VAL A 111 -24.14 -19.50 -13.14
CA VAL A 111 -23.93 -18.21 -12.44
C VAL A 111 -22.58 -18.18 -11.75
N LEU A 112 -22.14 -19.28 -11.12
CA LEU A 112 -20.81 -19.39 -10.52
C LEU A 112 -19.71 -19.18 -11.57
N LEU A 113 -19.80 -19.86 -12.70
CA LEU A 113 -18.79 -19.78 -13.76
C LEU A 113 -18.72 -18.36 -14.36
N ILE A 114 -19.86 -17.75 -14.65
CA ILE A 114 -19.91 -16.36 -15.16
C ILE A 114 -19.34 -15.39 -14.12
N SER A 115 -19.68 -15.53 -12.85
CA SER A 115 -19.19 -14.64 -11.79
C SER A 115 -17.67 -14.77 -11.60
N LEU A 116 -17.10 -15.97 -11.72
CA LEU A 116 -15.65 -16.17 -11.69
C LEU A 116 -14.95 -15.51 -12.88
N VAL A 117 -15.52 -15.57 -14.08
CA VAL A 117 -14.99 -14.86 -15.26
C VAL A 117 -14.99 -13.33 -15.01
N ILE A 118 -16.10 -12.78 -14.50
CA ILE A 118 -16.22 -11.35 -14.20
C ILE A 118 -15.24 -10.93 -13.10
N LEU A 119 -15.00 -11.75 -12.08
CA LEU A 119 -13.99 -11.52 -11.06
C LEU A 119 -12.59 -11.37 -11.67
N ASN A 120 -12.23 -12.27 -12.61
CA ASN A 120 -10.93 -12.20 -13.29
C ASN A 120 -10.82 -10.94 -14.16
N ILE A 121 -11.86 -10.57 -14.90
CA ILE A 121 -11.89 -9.32 -15.69
C ILE A 121 -11.74 -8.11 -14.77
N SER A 122 -12.43 -8.09 -13.63
CA SER A 122 -12.30 -7.03 -12.65
C SER A 122 -10.86 -6.91 -12.10
N TYR A 123 -10.23 -8.04 -11.80
CA TYR A 123 -8.83 -8.07 -11.36
C TYR A 123 -7.87 -7.50 -12.43
N LEU A 124 -8.01 -7.93 -13.69
CA LEU A 124 -7.22 -7.40 -14.80
C LEU A 124 -7.43 -5.90 -15.00
N THR A 125 -8.66 -5.44 -14.83
CA THR A 125 -8.99 -4.00 -14.90
C THR A 125 -8.31 -3.22 -13.77
N LYS A 126 -8.24 -3.77 -12.55
CA LYS A 126 -7.48 -3.16 -11.44
C LYS A 126 -5.99 -3.08 -11.73
N LEU A 127 -5.39 -4.09 -12.35
CA LEU A 127 -4.01 -4.05 -12.81
C LEU A 127 -3.79 -2.94 -13.85
N TYR A 128 -4.70 -2.80 -14.81
CA TYR A 128 -4.65 -1.71 -15.79
C TYR A 128 -4.70 -0.33 -15.13
N VAL A 129 -5.59 -0.13 -14.15
CA VAL A 129 -5.66 1.12 -13.35
C VAL A 129 -4.34 1.38 -12.66
N SER A 130 -3.78 0.37 -11.98
CA SER A 130 -2.49 0.48 -11.30
C SER A 130 -1.36 0.91 -12.23
N VAL A 131 -1.26 0.27 -13.41
CA VAL A 131 -0.25 0.64 -14.43
C VAL A 131 -0.49 2.05 -14.96
N SER A 132 -1.75 2.45 -15.17
CA SER A 132 -2.09 3.78 -15.66
C SER A 132 -1.72 4.88 -14.67
N VAL A 133 -1.99 4.67 -13.37
CA VAL A 133 -1.57 5.60 -12.30
C VAL A 133 -0.04 5.70 -12.24
N HIS A 134 0.65 4.56 -12.29
CA HIS A 134 2.12 4.56 -12.30
C HIS A 134 2.69 5.34 -13.49
N ARG A 135 2.09 5.22 -14.67
CA ARG A 135 2.50 5.98 -15.86
C ARG A 135 2.35 7.49 -15.66
N VAL A 136 1.26 7.95 -15.03
CA VAL A 136 1.07 9.37 -14.69
C VAL A 136 2.17 9.86 -13.76
N TYR A 137 2.57 9.09 -12.77
CA TYR A 137 3.70 9.46 -11.90
C TYR A 137 5.04 9.50 -12.64
N LEU A 138 5.28 8.56 -13.56
CA LEU A 138 6.49 8.58 -14.39
C LEU A 138 6.54 9.79 -15.34
N GLU A 139 5.41 10.20 -15.91
CA GLU A 139 5.32 11.40 -16.75
C GLU A 139 5.66 12.68 -15.97
N ASN A 140 5.49 12.67 -14.64
CA ASN A 140 5.78 13.78 -13.73
C ASN A 140 6.96 13.47 -12.78
N SER A 141 7.88 12.58 -13.20
CA SER A 141 8.97 12.09 -12.35
C SER A 141 9.84 13.21 -11.79
N LYS A 142 10.14 14.25 -12.56
CA LYS A 142 10.96 15.38 -12.13
C LYS A 142 10.40 16.11 -10.91
N GLU A 143 9.07 16.28 -10.84
CA GLU A 143 8.43 16.92 -9.68
C GLU A 143 8.51 16.03 -8.43
N ILE A 144 8.40 14.71 -8.61
CA ILE A 144 8.45 13.73 -7.51
C ILE A 144 9.89 13.57 -7.02
N GLU A 145 10.88 13.57 -7.93
CA GLU A 145 12.31 13.49 -7.61
C GLU A 145 12.78 14.62 -6.70
N ASN A 146 12.19 15.81 -6.82
CA ASN A 146 12.49 16.95 -5.93
C ASN A 146 12.21 16.62 -4.45
N TYR A 147 11.33 15.68 -4.15
CA TYR A 147 11.03 15.23 -2.79
C TYR A 147 11.83 14.00 -2.36
N SER A 148 12.69 13.42 -3.23
CA SER A 148 13.40 12.17 -2.96
C SER A 148 14.22 12.23 -1.68
N GLU A 149 14.99 13.30 -1.47
CA GLU A 149 15.80 13.49 -0.26
C GLU A 149 14.94 13.69 0.99
N LEU A 150 13.81 14.36 0.87
CA LEU A 150 12.85 14.53 1.97
C LEU A 150 12.29 13.17 2.39
N PHE A 151 11.87 12.35 1.44
CA PHE A 151 11.37 11.00 1.72
C PHE A 151 12.45 10.09 2.29
N LYS A 152 13.70 10.20 1.81
CA LYS A 152 14.82 9.45 2.37
C LYS A 152 15.01 9.77 3.86
N LYS A 153 15.08 11.05 4.23
CA LYS A 153 15.18 11.50 5.61
C LYS A 153 14.01 11.02 6.47
N ALA A 154 12.79 11.05 5.91
CA ALA A 154 11.59 10.56 6.60
C ALA A 154 11.62 9.05 6.83
N VAL A 155 12.08 8.26 5.85
CA VAL A 155 12.29 6.83 5.99
C VAL A 155 13.31 6.54 7.10
N GLU A 156 14.46 7.22 7.12
CA GLU A 156 15.48 7.04 8.16
C GLU A 156 14.96 7.41 9.56
N ASN A 157 14.19 8.48 9.68
CA ASN A 157 13.52 8.86 10.93
C ASN A 157 12.48 7.79 11.34
N GLY A 158 11.69 7.30 10.38
CA GLY A 158 10.73 6.21 10.58
C GLY A 158 11.40 4.92 11.04
N LEU A 159 12.55 4.57 10.48
CA LEU A 159 13.36 3.42 10.87
C LEU A 159 13.88 3.54 12.31
N ALA A 160 14.34 4.73 12.71
CA ALA A 160 14.77 4.98 14.09
C ALA A 160 13.63 4.80 15.09
N LYS A 161 12.44 5.37 14.78
CA LYS A 161 11.22 5.20 15.59
C LYS A 161 10.77 3.73 15.60
N LEU A 162 10.81 3.03 14.48
CA LEU A 162 10.48 1.59 14.37
C LEU A 162 11.38 0.74 15.28
N ARG A 163 12.68 0.97 15.24
CA ARG A 163 13.65 0.26 16.10
C ARG A 163 13.33 0.47 17.59
N GLY A 164 12.94 1.69 17.98
CA GLY A 164 12.50 2.02 19.33
C GLY A 164 11.24 1.26 19.76
N GLU A 165 10.20 1.25 18.92
CA GLU A 165 8.95 0.54 19.24
C GLU A 165 9.12 -0.99 19.25
N LEU A 166 9.97 -1.57 18.40
CA LEU A 166 10.31 -3.00 18.43
C LEU A 166 10.96 -3.38 19.78
N ARG A 167 11.92 -2.59 20.24
CA ARG A 167 12.55 -2.82 21.55
C ARG A 167 11.54 -2.74 22.70
N LYS A 168 10.64 -1.76 22.70
CA LYS A 168 9.55 -1.66 23.71
C LYS A 168 8.60 -2.86 23.66
N ALA A 169 8.39 -3.43 22.48
CA ALA A 169 7.61 -4.65 22.31
C ALA A 169 8.35 -5.93 22.72
N GLY A 170 9.66 -5.85 23.05
CA GLY A 170 10.50 -7.00 23.33
C GLY A 170 10.86 -7.82 22.09
N ILE A 171 10.83 -7.19 20.91
CA ILE A 171 11.17 -7.83 19.61
C ILE A 171 12.56 -7.37 19.20
N ASP A 172 13.41 -8.33 18.81
CA ASP A 172 14.73 -8.02 18.26
C ASP A 172 14.57 -7.35 16.87
N PRO A 173 15.04 -6.10 16.70
CA PRO A 173 14.97 -5.43 15.40
C PRO A 173 15.70 -6.17 14.27
N THR A 174 16.81 -6.89 14.58
CA THR A 174 17.60 -7.59 13.56
C THR A 174 16.85 -8.74 12.89
N GLY A 175 15.80 -9.28 13.56
CA GLY A 175 14.92 -10.30 13.02
C GLY A 175 13.85 -9.77 12.04
N ILE A 176 13.69 -8.46 11.94
CA ILE A 176 12.62 -7.87 11.13
C ILE A 176 13.11 -7.61 9.70
N GLU A 177 12.41 -8.19 8.74
CA GLU A 177 12.63 -7.93 7.30
C GLU A 177 11.79 -6.76 6.82
N LEU A 178 12.45 -5.84 6.10
CA LEU A 178 11.85 -4.70 5.41
C LEU A 178 11.99 -4.91 3.91
N LYS A 179 10.92 -4.66 3.16
CA LYS A 179 10.89 -4.77 1.70
C LYS A 179 10.89 -3.38 1.10
N LEU A 180 12.06 -2.93 0.66
CA LEU A 180 12.28 -1.58 0.14
C LEU A 180 12.74 -1.63 -1.32
N TYR A 181 12.52 -0.54 -2.05
CA TYR A 181 13.00 -0.34 -3.43
C TYR A 181 14.41 0.25 -3.47
N HIS A 182 14.83 0.92 -2.39
CA HIS A 182 16.18 1.47 -2.26
C HIS A 182 16.92 0.78 -1.12
N ASN A 183 18.23 0.65 -1.25
CA ASN A 183 19.11 0.04 -0.25
C ASN A 183 20.07 1.05 0.39
N ASP A 184 19.84 2.35 0.18
CA ASP A 184 20.70 3.46 0.58
C ASP A 184 20.40 4.02 1.98
N TYR A 185 19.76 3.24 2.85
CA TYR A 185 19.39 3.63 4.22
C TYR A 185 20.44 3.15 5.23
N SER A 186 21.06 4.10 5.94
CA SER A 186 22.20 3.89 6.85
C SER A 186 22.04 2.77 7.91
N PRO A 187 20.88 2.59 8.58
CA PRO A 187 20.77 1.59 9.64
C PRO A 187 20.48 0.17 9.14
N LEU A 188 20.40 -0.03 7.81
CA LEU A 188 19.99 -1.29 7.22
C LEU A 188 21.12 -1.99 6.47
N VAL A 189 21.02 -3.32 6.38
CA VAL A 189 21.88 -4.19 5.56
C VAL A 189 21.02 -5.01 4.64
N GLU A 190 21.41 -5.10 3.39
CA GLU A 190 20.75 -5.96 2.42
C GLU A 190 21.04 -7.43 2.68
N VAL A 191 19.98 -8.22 2.81
CA VAL A 191 20.07 -9.68 2.99
C VAL A 191 19.81 -10.39 1.68
N LYS A 192 18.89 -9.87 0.86
CA LYS A 192 18.48 -10.50 -0.40
C LYS A 192 17.90 -9.44 -1.33
N SER A 193 18.14 -9.60 -2.63
CA SER A 193 17.46 -8.83 -3.68
C SER A 193 16.60 -9.75 -4.55
N LYS A 194 15.41 -9.29 -4.88
CA LYS A 194 14.50 -9.97 -5.82
C LYS A 194 13.94 -8.93 -6.81
N GLY A 195 14.58 -8.86 -7.97
CA GLY A 195 14.26 -7.86 -8.98
C GLY A 195 14.54 -6.44 -8.47
N ARG A 196 13.50 -5.62 -8.34
CA ARG A 196 13.62 -4.22 -7.87
C ARG A 196 13.37 -4.04 -6.37
N ILE A 197 13.14 -5.13 -5.64
CA ILE A 197 12.85 -5.09 -4.20
C ILE A 197 14.05 -5.66 -3.45
N HIS A 198 14.55 -4.88 -2.51
CA HIS A 198 15.61 -5.25 -1.58
C HIS A 198 14.98 -5.67 -0.25
N VAL A 199 15.37 -6.84 0.24
CA VAL A 199 15.01 -7.28 1.60
C VAL A 199 16.14 -6.87 2.52
N LEU A 200 15.85 -5.94 3.41
CA LEU A 200 16.80 -5.29 4.30
C LEU A 200 16.48 -5.65 5.75
N LYS A 201 17.52 -5.70 6.60
CA LYS A 201 17.41 -5.90 8.06
C LYS A 201 18.20 -4.82 8.78
N PHE A 202 17.83 -4.56 10.03
CA PHE A 202 18.65 -3.70 10.91
C PHE A 202 20.01 -4.36 11.18
N ARG A 203 21.03 -3.50 11.24
CA ARG A 203 22.35 -3.88 11.75
C ARG A 203 22.30 -4.11 13.24
#